data_4058f488f8d8421e2128bddaaf895222
#
_entry.id   4058f488f8d8421e2128bddaaf895222
#
_cell.length_a   1.000
_cell.length_b   1.000
_cell.length_c   1.000
_cell.angle_alpha   90.00
_cell.angle_beta   90.00
_cell.angle_gamma   90.00
#
_symmetry.space_group_name_H-M   'P 1'
#
loop_
_entity.id
_entity.type
_entity.pdbx_description
1 polymer ?
#
loop_
_entity_poly.entity_id
_entity_poly.type
_entity_poly.pdbx_seq_one_letter_code
_entity_poly.pdbx_strand_id
1 'polypeptide(L)' 'MNYELIAQRTGLKEKYVRQVVDLLQEGATVPFISRYRKEATGGMTDVEVAQVAT' A
#
# COMPACT_ATOMS: atom_id res chain seq x y z
N MET A 1 9.88 3.88 9.31
CA MET A 1 9.01 2.73 8.98
C MET A 1 9.80 1.69 8.20
N ASN A 2 9.58 0.42 8.50
CA ASN A 2 10.34 -0.64 7.85
C ASN A 2 9.51 -1.24 6.70
N TYR A 3 9.72 -0.74 5.51
CA TYR A 3 8.99 -1.20 4.32
C TYR A 3 9.28 -2.65 3.99
N GLU A 4 10.52 -3.07 4.22
CA GLU A 4 10.92 -4.46 3.94
C GLU A 4 10.15 -5.43 4.82
N LEU A 5 10.00 -5.12 6.09
CA LEU A 5 9.26 -5.96 7.02
C LEU A 5 7.79 -6.05 6.63
N ILE A 6 7.20 -4.92 6.26
CA ILE A 6 5.80 -4.90 5.81
C ILE A 6 5.65 -5.76 4.55
N ALA A 7 6.58 -5.63 3.62
CA ALA A 7 6.55 -6.42 2.39
C ALA A 7 6.64 -7.91 2.69
N GLN A 8 7.48 -8.30 3.62
CA GLN A 8 7.61 -9.71 4.00
C GLN A 8 6.34 -10.25 4.64
N ARG A 9 5.73 -9.46 5.53
CA ARG A 9 4.52 -9.91 6.24
C ARG A 9 3.32 -10.04 5.30
N THR A 10 3.23 -9.17 4.32
CA THR A 10 2.08 -9.13 3.43
C THR A 10 2.27 -9.91 2.15
N GLY A 11 3.51 -10.24 1.81
CA GLY A 11 3.83 -10.87 0.52
C GLY A 11 3.79 -9.89 -0.64
N LEU A 12 3.72 -8.60 -0.37
CA LEU A 12 3.67 -7.57 -1.39
C LEU A 12 5.07 -7.04 -1.68
N LYS A 13 5.24 -6.43 -2.86
CA LYS A 13 6.54 -5.90 -3.24
C LYS A 13 6.84 -4.62 -2.48
N GLU A 14 8.06 -4.52 -1.98
CA GLU A 14 8.48 -3.36 -1.19
C GLU A 14 8.28 -2.05 -1.95
N LYS A 15 8.55 -2.04 -3.23
CA LYS A 15 8.36 -0.87 -4.09
C LYS A 15 6.94 -0.30 -3.97
N TYR A 16 5.95 -1.18 -4.03
CA TYR A 16 4.55 -0.76 -3.96
C TYR A 16 4.11 -0.48 -2.53
N VAL A 17 4.65 -1.21 -1.57
CA VAL A 17 4.40 -0.94 -0.15
C VAL A 17 4.83 0.49 0.17
N ARG A 18 6.01 0.89 -0.29
CA ARG A 18 6.52 2.24 -0.06
C ARG A 18 5.60 3.31 -0.64
N GLN A 19 5.14 3.09 -1.87
CA GLN A 19 4.26 4.05 -2.51
C GLN A 19 2.92 4.18 -1.79
N VAL A 20 2.37 3.05 -1.33
CA VAL A 20 1.11 3.07 -0.59
C VAL A 20 1.27 3.79 0.73
N VAL A 21 2.36 3.53 1.45
CA VAL A 21 2.62 4.22 2.72
C VAL A 21 2.71 5.73 2.50
N ASP A 22 3.40 6.16 1.45
CA ASP A 22 3.51 7.57 1.13
C ASP A 22 2.14 8.21 0.91
N LEU A 23 1.27 7.51 0.17
CA LEU A 23 -0.08 8.01 -0.09
C LEU A 23 -0.91 8.10 1.20
N LEU A 24 -0.79 7.10 2.06
CA LEU A 24 -1.50 7.10 3.34
C LEU A 24 -1.05 8.27 4.21
N GLN A 25 0.25 8.56 4.21
CA GLN A 25 0.79 9.68 4.98
C GLN A 25 0.33 11.03 4.43
N GLU A 26 0.01 11.08 3.15
CA GLU A 26 -0.54 12.30 2.53
C GLU A 26 -2.02 12.47 2.80
N GLY A 27 -2.65 11.50 3.46
CA GLY A 27 -4.06 11.59 3.82
C GLY A 27 -5.00 10.81 2.92
N ALA A 28 -4.47 10.05 1.96
CA ALA A 28 -5.31 9.23 1.09
C ALA A 28 -5.94 8.08 1.89
N THR A 29 -7.16 7.71 1.50
CA THR A 29 -7.85 6.60 2.17
C THR A 29 -7.60 5.29 1.43
N VAL A 30 -7.83 4.16 2.13
CA VAL A 30 -7.68 2.84 1.54
C VAL A 30 -8.55 2.67 0.28
N PRO A 31 -9.87 3.00 0.31
CA PRO A 31 -10.68 2.85 -0.89
C PRO A 31 -10.20 3.72 -2.05
N PHE A 32 -9.74 4.94 -1.75
CA PHE A 32 -9.24 5.83 -2.79
C PHE A 32 -8.00 5.23 -3.46
N ILE A 33 -7.06 4.75 -2.65
CA ILE A 33 -5.81 4.19 -3.17
C ILE A 33 -6.08 2.96 -4.03
N SER A 34 -6.89 2.03 -3.54
CA SER A 34 -7.15 0.79 -4.25
C SER A 34 -7.93 1.00 -5.55
N ARG A 35 -8.75 2.06 -5.60
CA ARG A 35 -9.59 2.31 -6.77
C ARG A 35 -8.93 3.24 -7.78
N TYR A 36 -8.28 4.29 -7.33
CA TYR A 36 -7.81 5.36 -8.22
C TYR A 36 -6.30 5.45 -8.35
N ARG A 37 -5.53 4.75 -7.54
CA ARG A 37 -4.07 4.79 -7.59
C ARG A 37 -3.47 3.40 -7.83
N LYS A 38 -4.03 2.68 -8.78
CA LYS A 38 -3.58 1.31 -9.08
C LYS A 38 -2.14 1.29 -9.60
N GLU A 39 -1.73 2.35 -10.29
CA GLU A 39 -0.35 2.43 -10.78
C GLU A 39 0.65 2.50 -9.61
N ALA A 40 0.24 3.07 -8.50
CA ALA A 40 1.10 3.18 -7.32
C ALA A 40 1.10 1.90 -6.47
N THR A 41 0.06 1.09 -6.58
CA THR A 41 -0.08 -0.12 -5.78
C THR A 41 0.33 -1.39 -6.53
N GLY A 42 0.51 -1.30 -7.84
CA GLY A 42 0.77 -2.47 -8.65
C GLY A 42 -0.41 -3.41 -8.75
N GLY A 43 -1.62 -2.90 -8.51
CA GLY A 43 -2.85 -3.69 -8.61
C GLY A 43 -3.33 -4.29 -7.30
N MET A 44 -2.89 -3.74 -6.16
CA MET A 44 -3.37 -4.22 -4.86
C MET A 44 -4.88 -4.09 -4.76
N THR A 45 -5.51 -5.08 -4.10
CA THR A 45 -6.90 -4.98 -3.72
C THR A 45 -7.03 -4.07 -2.50
N ASP A 46 -8.27 -3.69 -2.16
CA ASP A 46 -8.50 -2.88 -0.97
C ASP A 46 -8.06 -3.61 0.29
N VAL A 47 -8.19 -4.94 0.32
CA VAL A 47 -7.71 -5.74 1.45
C VAL A 47 -6.20 -5.62 1.58
N GLU A 48 -5.48 -5.70 0.47
CA GLU A 48 -4.02 -5.59 0.48
C GLU A 48 -3.57 -4.21 0.90
N VAL A 49 -4.22 -3.17 0.41
CA VAL A 49 -3.90 -1.80 0.84
C VAL A 49 -4.15 -1.65 2.34
N ALA A 50 -5.25 -2.21 2.84
CA ALA A 50 -5.56 -2.16 4.25
C ALA A 50 -4.51 -2.88 5.10
N GLN A 51 -3.96 -3.98 4.60
CA GLN A 51 -2.89 -4.69 5.29
C GLN A 51 -1.64 -3.82 5.44
N VAL A 52 -1.32 -3.05 4.41
CA VAL A 52 -0.21 -2.11 4.48
C VAL A 52 -0.50 -1.02 5.51
N ALA A 53 -1.74 -0.56 5.59
CA ALA A 53 -2.14 0.51 6.50
C ALA A 53 -2.13 0.08 7.97
N THR A 54 -2.17 -1.21 8.23
CA THR A 54 -2.14 -1.72 9.59
C THR A 54 -0.74 -1.71 10.15
#